data_83ca1e9085cc4c260c766ae4e609cd4f
#
_entry.id   83ca1e9085cc4c260c766ae4e609cd4f
#
_cell.length_a   1.000
_cell.length_b   1.000
_cell.length_c   1.000
_cell.angle_alpha   90.00
_cell.angle_beta   90.00
_cell.angle_gamma   90.00
#
_symmetry.space_group_name_H-M   'P 1'
#
loop_
_entity.id
_entity.type
_entity.pdbx_description
1 polymer ?
#
loop_
_entity_poly.entity_id
_entity_poly.type
_entity_poly.pdbx_seq_one_letter_code
_entity_poly.pdbx_strand_id
1 'polypeptide(L)'
;MKKKLKLNDISKGEDAQLIDINLDELIPLPPPYDKVEELRGFKQLTEDQRERLVCNLDGVVSYAALPKPKNKEEEKKYVEQFVSGLKKLLSKENNWTFLQPLLLSIDYCAQCQTCCDACPIYLASGKNDLYRPTYRSEIFRRLVNKYIKPGGKLRAKLTGGDIELNWATITRLYELSYRCNLCRRCAQSCPMGVDNALISRELRKLFSQELGWAAKELHEKGTMLQLAVGSATGLRPNVAIDNFKFLDEEFTEATGIEVSTPWDKEGADILLIHSAGDIISFPESPISFTILCNAAGLNWTLSSEIPGYDGINYGVFYDDVQLAKVATRHAQIARKLKVKKMVMGECGHQHKALMTVADRVLTGDLNIPRENVMTFLENIVFSGKIKLDPSKNDFPVTLHDPCNLVRNLGVVEPQRRILRYLCPQFREMTPYGIDNYCCGGGGGLSVMSDVNFTDWKVYVAGRVKFKQILDAFSDQPGPEANKYLCAPCLNCKLQFRDILEYYRARENSGIICGGLAELIVNAMVDIKKPFITWEEH
;
A
#
# COMPACT_ATOMS: atom_id res chain seq x y z
N MET A 1 26.80 19.41 8.36
CA MET A 1 25.61 19.36 9.27
C MET A 1 24.35 19.54 8.45
N LYS A 2 23.42 18.58 8.48
CA LYS A 2 22.13 18.72 7.79
C LYS A 2 21.37 19.94 8.30
N LYS A 3 20.76 20.70 7.38
CA LYS A 3 19.94 21.87 7.71
C LYS A 3 18.73 21.43 8.52
N LYS A 4 18.61 21.92 9.76
CA LYS A 4 17.46 21.64 10.63
C LYS A 4 16.24 22.39 10.11
N LEU A 5 15.22 21.65 9.70
CA LEU A 5 14.00 22.22 9.12
C LEU A 5 13.07 22.72 10.24
N LYS A 6 12.68 24.00 10.17
CA LYS A 6 11.69 24.58 11.08
C LYS A 6 10.28 24.35 10.56
N LEU A 7 9.29 24.27 11.44
CA LEU A 7 7.90 24.06 11.04
C LEU A 7 7.37 25.20 10.16
N ASN A 8 7.77 26.45 10.46
CA ASN A 8 7.35 27.63 9.70
C ASN A 8 8.00 27.72 8.31
N ASP A 9 9.01 26.89 8.01
CA ASP A 9 9.59 26.84 6.66
C ASP A 9 8.57 26.37 5.62
N ILE A 10 7.51 25.66 6.05
CA ILE A 10 6.42 25.20 5.19
C ILE A 10 5.71 26.35 4.45
N SER A 11 5.65 27.54 5.04
CA SER A 11 4.97 28.72 4.48
C SER A 11 5.89 29.70 3.75
N LYS A 12 7.21 29.41 3.65
CA LYS A 12 8.14 30.21 2.87
C LYS A 12 7.81 30.16 1.38
N GLY A 13 8.21 31.20 0.64
CA GLY A 13 7.90 31.41 -0.78
C GLY A 13 7.78 30.15 -1.64
N GLU A 14 6.89 30.18 -2.60
CA GLU A 14 6.50 29.00 -3.39
C GLU A 14 7.67 28.29 -4.06
N ASP A 15 8.66 29.04 -4.52
CA ASP A 15 9.83 28.54 -5.24
C ASP A 15 10.96 28.03 -4.31
N ALA A 16 10.80 28.22 -2.99
CA ALA A 16 11.84 27.80 -2.04
C ALA A 16 11.79 26.30 -1.79
N GLN A 17 12.77 25.57 -2.31
CA GLN A 17 13.03 24.18 -1.94
C GLN A 17 13.35 24.09 -0.44
N LEU A 18 12.71 23.15 0.26
CA LEU A 18 12.87 23.00 1.71
C LEU A 18 14.13 22.23 2.06
N ILE A 19 14.41 21.17 1.31
CA ILE A 19 15.58 20.29 1.49
C ILE A 19 16.14 19.85 0.14
N ASP A 20 17.36 19.33 0.19
CA ASP A 20 17.94 18.53 -0.87
C ASP A 20 17.90 17.05 -0.49
N ILE A 21 17.78 16.17 -1.49
CA ILE A 21 17.88 14.73 -1.31
C ILE A 21 19.03 14.20 -2.16
N ASN A 22 20.02 13.61 -1.51
CA ASN A 22 21.20 13.02 -2.15
C ASN A 22 21.26 11.53 -1.89
N LEU A 23 21.68 10.76 -2.89
CA LEU A 23 21.84 9.32 -2.79
C LEU A 23 22.87 8.91 -1.74
N ASP A 24 23.96 9.68 -1.61
CA ASP A 24 25.04 9.45 -0.63
C ASP A 24 24.58 9.57 0.83
N GLU A 25 23.48 10.30 1.06
CA GLU A 25 22.92 10.49 2.40
C GLU A 25 21.91 9.41 2.79
N LEU A 26 21.52 8.56 1.84
CA LEU A 26 20.58 7.49 2.12
C LEU A 26 21.24 6.39 2.95
N ILE A 27 20.42 5.62 3.68
CA ILE A 27 20.93 4.47 4.43
C ILE A 27 21.71 3.54 3.49
N PRO A 28 22.95 3.12 3.82
CA PRO A 28 23.74 2.25 2.95
C PRO A 28 23.09 0.88 2.80
N LEU A 29 23.23 0.30 1.61
CA LEU A 29 22.89 -1.10 1.34
C LEU A 29 24.16 -1.95 1.48
N PRO A 30 24.04 -3.26 1.77
CA PRO A 30 25.18 -4.17 1.76
C PRO A 30 25.68 -4.43 0.32
N PRO A 31 26.91 -4.93 0.14
CA PRO A 31 27.37 -5.39 -1.18
C PRO A 31 26.42 -6.45 -1.77
N PRO A 32 26.24 -6.47 -3.10
CA PRO A 32 26.92 -5.62 -4.10
C PRO A 32 26.27 -4.25 -4.36
N TYR A 33 25.33 -3.82 -3.49
CA TYR A 33 24.50 -2.62 -3.67
C TYR A 33 25.03 -1.39 -2.91
N ASP A 34 26.24 -1.44 -2.40
CA ASP A 34 26.87 -0.39 -1.58
C ASP A 34 27.48 0.75 -2.41
N LYS A 35 27.65 0.59 -3.73
CA LYS A 35 28.22 1.57 -4.63
C LYS A 35 27.17 2.55 -5.15
N VAL A 36 27.14 3.74 -4.58
CA VAL A 36 26.17 4.79 -4.93
C VAL A 36 26.38 5.31 -6.35
N GLU A 37 27.63 5.38 -6.82
CA GLU A 37 28.03 5.81 -8.16
C GLU A 37 27.49 4.92 -9.30
N GLU A 38 27.14 3.67 -9.01
CA GLU A 38 26.53 2.75 -9.96
C GLU A 38 25.01 2.91 -10.06
N LEU A 39 24.41 3.71 -9.16
CA LEU A 39 22.96 3.95 -9.16
C LEU A 39 22.58 4.98 -10.24
N ARG A 40 21.44 4.77 -10.88
CA ARG A 40 20.92 5.66 -11.94
C ARG A 40 20.67 7.10 -11.45
N GLY A 41 20.37 7.27 -10.16
CA GLY A 41 20.07 8.56 -9.58
C GLY A 41 18.66 9.10 -9.88
N PHE A 42 18.36 10.25 -9.31
CA PHE A 42 17.15 10.99 -9.64
C PHE A 42 17.36 11.77 -10.95
N LYS A 43 16.38 11.67 -11.86
CA LYS A 43 16.41 12.47 -13.09
C LYS A 43 16.21 13.94 -12.74
N GLN A 44 16.98 14.82 -13.39
CA GLN A 44 16.75 16.25 -13.29
C GLN A 44 15.40 16.61 -13.91
N LEU A 45 14.63 17.45 -13.21
CA LEU A 45 13.40 17.99 -13.75
C LEU A 45 13.72 19.02 -14.83
N THR A 46 13.04 18.95 -15.98
CA THR A 46 13.13 19.98 -17.02
C THR A 46 12.49 21.29 -16.53
N GLU A 47 12.83 22.40 -17.17
CA GLU A 47 12.27 23.72 -16.83
C GLU A 47 10.75 23.71 -16.95
N ASP A 48 10.20 23.18 -18.04
CA ASP A 48 8.77 22.99 -18.27
C ASP A 48 8.10 22.13 -17.17
N GLN A 49 8.78 21.08 -16.71
CA GLN A 49 8.28 20.29 -15.58
C GLN A 49 8.26 21.09 -14.27
N ARG A 50 9.29 21.91 -14.01
CA ARG A 50 9.36 22.78 -12.83
C ARG A 50 8.28 23.85 -12.85
N GLU A 51 7.97 24.41 -14.02
CA GLU A 51 6.90 25.40 -14.16
C GLU A 51 5.51 24.81 -13.92
N ARG A 52 5.26 23.60 -14.42
CA ARG A 52 3.97 22.92 -14.32
C ARG A 52 3.75 22.17 -13.02
N LEU A 53 4.81 21.70 -12.39
CA LEU A 53 4.74 20.83 -11.22
C LEU A 53 5.11 21.59 -9.95
N VAL A 54 4.40 21.31 -8.87
CA VAL A 54 4.73 21.82 -7.54
C VAL A 54 5.92 21.04 -6.97
N CYS A 55 7.14 21.47 -7.32
CA CYS A 55 8.39 20.80 -6.98
C CYS A 55 9.15 21.56 -5.89
N ASN A 56 8.48 21.84 -4.79
CA ASN A 56 8.99 22.75 -3.75
C ASN A 56 9.29 22.08 -2.39
N LEU A 57 9.39 20.76 -2.34
CA LEU A 57 9.83 20.03 -1.14
C LEU A 57 11.31 19.67 -1.19
N ASP A 58 11.67 18.81 -2.14
CA ASP A 58 12.99 18.18 -2.24
C ASP A 58 13.68 18.41 -3.61
N GLY A 59 13.01 19.09 -4.53
CA GLY A 59 13.56 19.46 -5.85
C GLY A 59 13.67 18.31 -6.87
N VAL A 60 13.44 17.07 -6.47
CA VAL A 60 13.64 15.89 -7.34
C VAL A 60 12.36 15.13 -7.66
N VAL A 61 11.33 15.26 -6.83
CA VAL A 61 10.06 14.55 -6.98
C VAL A 61 8.90 15.51 -6.86
N SER A 62 7.99 15.47 -7.84
CA SER A 62 6.69 16.15 -7.74
C SER A 62 5.59 15.19 -8.12
N TYR A 63 4.51 15.23 -7.36
CA TYR A 63 3.41 14.29 -7.53
C TYR A 63 2.23 14.88 -8.30
N ALA A 64 1.96 16.16 -8.19
CA ALA A 64 0.79 16.72 -8.84
C ALA A 64 1.03 18.12 -9.40
N ALA A 65 0.50 18.35 -10.59
CA ALA A 65 0.26 19.68 -11.11
C ALA A 65 -1.01 20.23 -10.43
N LEU A 66 -0.85 20.95 -9.34
CA LEU A 66 -1.96 21.63 -8.69
C LEU A 66 -2.25 22.97 -9.40
N PRO A 67 -3.53 23.38 -9.49
CA PRO A 67 -3.88 24.64 -10.17
C PRO A 67 -3.35 25.83 -9.38
N LYS A 68 -2.33 26.51 -9.90
CA LYS A 68 -1.81 27.74 -9.27
C LYS A 68 -2.89 28.83 -9.23
N PRO A 69 -3.02 29.57 -8.12
CA PRO A 69 -3.93 30.71 -8.04
C PRO A 69 -3.46 31.82 -8.99
N LYS A 70 -4.37 32.37 -9.77
CA LYS A 70 -4.08 33.45 -10.74
C LYS A 70 -3.81 34.80 -10.05
N ASN A 71 -4.33 34.96 -8.85
CA ASN A 71 -4.24 36.17 -8.08
C ASN A 71 -4.48 35.90 -6.59
N LYS A 72 -4.33 36.93 -5.75
CA LYS A 72 -4.55 36.83 -4.30
C LYS A 72 -5.98 36.47 -3.88
N GLU A 73 -6.98 36.79 -4.70
CA GLU A 73 -8.37 36.44 -4.40
C GLU A 73 -8.60 34.94 -4.58
N GLU A 74 -8.03 34.36 -5.61
CA GLU A 74 -8.11 32.91 -5.84
C GLU A 74 -7.32 32.14 -4.77
N GLU A 75 -6.14 32.62 -4.38
CA GLU A 75 -5.40 32.07 -3.24
C GLU A 75 -6.23 32.09 -1.96
N LYS A 76 -6.87 33.24 -1.66
CA LYS A 76 -7.76 33.37 -0.51
C LYS A 76 -8.91 32.36 -0.57
N LYS A 77 -9.48 32.13 -1.74
CA LYS A 77 -10.52 31.11 -1.93
C LYS A 77 -10.02 29.70 -1.60
N TYR A 78 -8.82 29.30 -2.05
CA TYR A 78 -8.24 28.01 -1.68
C TYR A 78 -7.99 27.89 -0.16
N VAL A 79 -7.51 28.96 0.47
CA VAL A 79 -7.34 29.01 1.93
C VAL A 79 -8.68 28.84 2.66
N GLU A 80 -9.73 29.51 2.22
CA GLU A 80 -11.09 29.40 2.80
C GLU A 80 -11.66 27.98 2.59
N GLN A 81 -11.49 27.38 1.42
CA GLN A 81 -11.89 25.99 1.14
C GLN A 81 -11.14 25.01 2.04
N PHE A 82 -9.82 25.18 2.21
CA PHE A 82 -9.03 24.34 3.10
C PHE A 82 -9.50 24.46 4.56
N VAL A 83 -9.76 25.64 5.07
CA VAL A 83 -10.29 25.87 6.43
C VAL A 83 -11.69 25.28 6.59
N SER A 84 -12.55 25.42 5.57
CA SER A 84 -13.85 24.76 5.56
C SER A 84 -13.71 23.25 5.63
N GLY A 85 -12.80 22.70 4.83
CA GLY A 85 -12.46 21.28 4.87
C GLY A 85 -11.96 20.79 6.24
N LEU A 86 -11.12 21.57 6.92
CA LEU A 86 -10.70 21.25 8.29
C LEU A 86 -11.89 21.18 9.26
N LYS A 87 -12.88 22.10 9.14
CA LYS A 87 -14.10 22.07 9.98
C LYS A 87 -14.92 20.81 9.74
N LYS A 88 -15.13 20.46 8.46
CA LYS A 88 -15.86 19.23 8.10
C LYS A 88 -15.12 17.97 8.58
N LEU A 89 -13.79 17.92 8.37
CA LEU A 89 -12.96 16.80 8.81
C LEU A 89 -13.06 16.52 10.31
N LEU A 90 -13.31 17.55 11.10
CA LEU A 90 -13.44 17.49 12.56
C LEU A 90 -14.91 17.48 13.03
N SER A 91 -15.87 17.31 12.12
CA SER A 91 -17.29 17.19 12.45
C SER A 91 -17.76 15.74 12.38
N LYS A 92 -18.69 15.39 13.29
CA LYS A 92 -19.25 14.04 13.38
C LYS A 92 -20.04 13.67 12.13
N GLU A 93 -20.73 14.63 11.53
CA GLU A 93 -21.58 14.47 10.36
C GLU A 93 -20.79 14.15 9.09
N ASN A 94 -19.57 14.69 8.98
CA ASN A 94 -18.76 14.56 7.78
C ASN A 94 -17.60 13.57 7.91
N ASN A 95 -17.16 13.25 9.13
CA ASN A 95 -16.10 12.26 9.37
C ASN A 95 -16.59 11.09 10.22
N TRP A 96 -17.50 10.30 9.64
CA TRP A 96 -18.07 9.13 10.27
C TRP A 96 -17.07 7.96 10.41
N THR A 97 -15.99 7.94 9.62
CA THR A 97 -15.00 6.85 9.62
C THR A 97 -13.93 7.00 10.70
N PHE A 98 -13.27 8.15 10.78
CA PHE A 98 -12.01 8.28 11.50
C PHE A 98 -11.98 9.47 12.49
N LEU A 99 -13.11 10.10 12.81
CA LEU A 99 -13.12 11.29 13.67
C LEU A 99 -12.43 11.05 15.01
N GLN A 100 -12.81 10.01 15.74
CA GLN A 100 -12.30 9.78 17.11
C GLN A 100 -10.78 9.50 17.12
N PRO A 101 -10.24 8.57 16.29
CA PRO A 101 -8.79 8.36 16.23
C PRO A 101 -8.04 9.58 15.67
N LEU A 102 -8.68 10.42 14.84
CA LEU A 102 -8.07 11.67 14.37
C LEU A 102 -7.96 12.68 15.51
N LEU A 103 -9.02 12.89 16.31
CA LEU A 103 -9.00 13.77 17.48
C LEU A 103 -7.95 13.32 18.49
N LEU A 104 -7.86 12.03 18.80
CA LEU A 104 -6.80 11.46 19.62
C LEU A 104 -5.43 11.83 19.05
N SER A 105 -5.23 11.64 17.75
CA SER A 105 -3.95 11.92 17.11
C SER A 105 -3.59 13.41 17.08
N ILE A 106 -4.57 14.31 17.16
CA ILE A 106 -4.36 15.75 17.26
C ILE A 106 -3.98 16.13 18.69
N ASP A 107 -4.73 15.66 19.69
CA ASP A 107 -4.69 16.21 21.03
C ASP A 107 -3.66 15.55 21.95
N TYR A 108 -3.27 14.29 21.72
CA TYR A 108 -2.44 13.51 22.64
C TYR A 108 -0.99 13.29 22.20
N CYS A 109 -0.49 14.03 21.22
CA CYS A 109 0.91 13.91 20.81
C CYS A 109 1.86 14.54 21.83
N ALA A 110 2.65 13.70 22.51
CA ALA A 110 3.65 14.13 23.49
C ALA A 110 4.95 14.69 22.85
N GLN A 111 5.07 14.73 21.52
CA GLN A 111 6.25 15.19 20.77
C GLN A 111 7.57 14.47 21.12
N CYS A 112 7.50 13.25 21.64
CA CYS A 112 8.64 12.44 22.08
C CYS A 112 9.54 11.92 20.93
N GLN A 113 9.12 12.03 19.68
CA GLN A 113 9.83 11.62 18.45
C GLN A 113 10.01 10.09 18.26
N THR A 114 9.53 9.22 19.14
CA THR A 114 9.63 7.74 19.00
C THR A 114 9.14 7.24 17.63
N CYS A 115 8.09 7.86 17.08
CA CYS A 115 7.56 7.53 15.76
C CYS A 115 8.54 7.81 14.60
N CYS A 116 9.56 8.65 14.79
CA CYS A 116 10.56 8.99 13.79
C CYS A 116 11.50 7.79 13.56
N ASP A 117 12.01 7.19 14.62
CA ASP A 117 12.88 6.01 14.52
C ASP A 117 12.12 4.76 14.04
N ALA A 118 10.80 4.79 14.13
CA ALA A 118 9.96 3.75 13.53
C ALA A 118 9.69 3.94 12.02
N CYS A 119 9.85 5.15 11.48
CA CYS A 119 9.47 5.46 10.09
C CYS A 119 10.53 5.02 9.09
N PRO A 120 10.23 4.06 8.18
CA PRO A 120 11.22 3.59 7.20
C PRO A 120 11.67 4.70 6.23
N ILE A 121 10.78 5.63 5.86
CA ILE A 121 11.12 6.76 4.97
C ILE A 121 12.09 7.71 5.66
N TYR A 122 11.87 8.03 6.93
CA TYR A 122 12.78 8.88 7.70
C TYR A 122 14.15 8.22 7.87
N LEU A 123 14.17 6.92 8.18
CA LEU A 123 15.42 6.16 8.31
C LEU A 123 16.16 6.09 6.97
N ALA A 124 15.45 5.73 5.89
CA ALA A 124 16.03 5.61 4.55
C ALA A 124 16.69 6.91 4.07
N SER A 125 16.05 8.05 4.33
CA SER A 125 16.51 9.38 3.90
C SER A 125 17.70 9.92 4.68
N GLY A 126 18.38 9.10 5.47
CA GLY A 126 19.44 9.55 6.36
C GLY A 126 18.92 10.48 7.47
N LYS A 127 17.71 10.22 7.94
CA LYS A 127 17.03 11.00 9.00
C LYS A 127 16.76 12.46 8.61
N ASN A 128 16.30 12.67 7.36
CA ASN A 128 15.94 14.00 6.90
C ASN A 128 14.65 14.51 7.56
N ASP A 129 14.71 15.73 8.12
CA ASP A 129 13.63 16.35 8.90
C ASP A 129 12.29 16.43 8.15
N LEU A 130 12.29 16.61 6.83
CA LEU A 130 11.08 16.65 6.00
C LEU A 130 10.24 15.37 6.14
N TYR A 131 10.90 14.23 6.23
CA TYR A 131 10.26 12.92 6.26
C TYR A 131 9.90 12.45 7.67
N ARG A 132 10.18 13.25 8.72
CA ARG A 132 9.69 12.94 10.07
C ARG A 132 8.16 12.85 10.08
N PRO A 133 7.57 11.79 10.62
CA PRO A 133 6.11 11.71 10.80
C PRO A 133 5.56 12.93 11.54
N THR A 134 6.30 13.44 12.53
CA THR A 134 5.92 14.60 13.33
C THR A 134 5.97 15.92 12.58
N TYR A 135 6.75 16.06 11.51
CA TYR A 135 6.84 17.33 10.78
C TYR A 135 5.48 17.75 10.19
N ARG A 136 4.91 16.93 9.30
CA ARG A 136 3.61 17.20 8.68
C ARG A 136 2.46 17.18 9.70
N SER A 137 2.54 16.28 10.67
CA SER A 137 1.48 16.13 11.67
C SER A 137 1.43 17.31 12.63
N GLU A 138 2.58 17.89 12.99
CA GLU A 138 2.63 19.06 13.83
C GLU A 138 2.15 20.31 13.07
N ILE A 139 2.47 20.45 11.80
CA ILE A 139 1.91 21.51 10.95
C ILE A 139 0.38 21.42 10.95
N PHE A 140 -0.16 20.21 10.71
CA PHE A 140 -1.61 19.97 10.73
C PHE A 140 -2.23 20.33 12.11
N ARG A 141 -1.64 19.89 13.22
CA ARG A 141 -2.11 20.23 14.57
C ARG A 141 -2.13 21.74 14.82
N ARG A 142 -1.10 22.45 14.40
CA ARG A 142 -1.03 23.91 14.53
C ARG A 142 -2.10 24.62 13.73
N LEU A 143 -2.36 24.17 12.49
CA LEU A 143 -3.44 24.71 11.68
C LEU A 143 -4.82 24.46 12.31
N VAL A 144 -5.07 23.24 12.83
CA VAL A 144 -6.29 22.94 13.58
C VAL A 144 -6.42 23.82 14.81
N ASN A 145 -5.36 23.94 15.61
CA ASN A 145 -5.35 24.78 16.81
C ASN A 145 -5.61 26.26 16.50
N LYS A 146 -5.03 26.79 15.40
CA LYS A 146 -5.16 28.18 14.99
C LYS A 146 -6.53 28.51 14.39
N TYR A 147 -7.05 27.66 13.51
CA TYR A 147 -8.22 27.99 12.68
C TYR A 147 -9.53 27.37 13.19
N ILE A 148 -9.46 26.33 14.02
CA ILE A 148 -10.65 25.57 14.46
C ILE A 148 -10.93 25.79 15.94
N LYS A 149 -9.91 25.75 16.81
CA LYS A 149 -10.13 25.88 18.27
C LYS A 149 -10.43 27.33 18.68
N PRO A 150 -11.35 27.56 19.67
CA PRO A 150 -11.66 28.90 20.18
C PRO A 150 -10.41 29.64 20.65
N GLY A 151 -10.26 30.91 20.29
CA GLY A 151 -9.11 31.73 20.65
C GLY A 151 -7.76 31.32 19.99
N GLY A 152 -7.82 30.39 19.04
CA GLY A 152 -6.65 29.76 18.43
C GLY A 152 -5.67 30.73 17.78
N LYS A 153 -6.17 31.76 17.09
CA LYS A 153 -5.30 32.78 16.46
C LYS A 153 -4.43 33.54 17.48
N LEU A 154 -5.01 33.93 18.61
CA LEU A 154 -4.28 34.63 19.69
C LEU A 154 -3.28 33.67 20.34
N ARG A 155 -3.70 32.47 20.69
CA ARG A 155 -2.85 31.45 21.29
C ARG A 155 -1.66 31.11 20.39
N ALA A 156 -1.86 30.89 19.06
CA ALA A 156 -0.79 30.60 18.13
C ALA A 156 0.30 31.67 18.11
N LYS A 157 -0.08 32.96 18.16
CA LYS A 157 0.90 34.08 18.26
C LYS A 157 1.68 34.06 19.57
N LEU A 158 1.01 33.85 20.70
CA LEU A 158 1.63 33.86 22.02
C LEU A 158 2.58 32.67 22.27
N THR A 159 2.28 31.50 21.66
CA THR A 159 3.07 30.28 21.87
C THR A 159 4.16 30.06 20.81
N GLY A 160 4.34 30.99 19.86
CA GLY A 160 5.27 30.79 18.72
C GLY A 160 4.86 29.67 17.78
N GLY A 161 3.62 29.21 17.90
CA GLY A 161 3.05 28.15 17.04
C GLY A 161 2.36 28.66 15.77
N ASP A 162 2.55 29.94 15.46
CA ASP A 162 1.89 30.57 14.31
C ASP A 162 2.50 30.08 12.99
N ILE A 163 1.69 29.40 12.18
CA ILE A 163 2.02 29.01 10.81
C ILE A 163 1.07 29.75 9.88
N GLU A 164 1.63 30.38 8.86
CA GLU A 164 0.84 31.01 7.81
C GLU A 164 0.19 29.94 6.93
N LEU A 165 -1.10 30.08 6.69
CA LEU A 165 -1.84 29.25 5.74
C LEU A 165 -1.95 30.04 4.44
N ASN A 166 -1.07 29.76 3.52
CA ASN A 166 -0.97 30.33 2.20
C ASN A 166 -0.87 29.20 1.17
N TRP A 167 -0.77 29.54 -0.11
CA TRP A 167 -0.65 28.59 -1.19
C TRP A 167 0.53 27.61 -0.98
N ALA A 168 1.68 28.12 -0.60
CA ALA A 168 2.86 27.28 -0.33
C ALA A 168 2.60 26.23 0.76
N THR A 169 1.93 26.62 1.85
CA THR A 169 1.57 25.68 2.92
C THR A 169 0.61 24.60 2.42
N ILE A 170 -0.41 24.99 1.65
CA ILE A 170 -1.42 24.07 1.13
C ILE A 170 -0.79 23.03 0.18
N THR A 171 -0.02 23.49 -0.80
CA THR A 171 0.61 22.60 -1.78
C THR A 171 1.65 21.66 -1.16
N ARG A 172 2.46 22.18 -0.23
CA ARG A 172 3.45 21.36 0.50
C ARG A 172 2.80 20.33 1.42
N LEU A 173 1.68 20.65 2.07
CA LEU A 173 0.91 19.67 2.83
C LEU A 173 0.30 18.59 1.94
N TYR A 174 -0.17 18.97 0.75
CA TYR A 174 -0.62 18.00 -0.24
C TYR A 174 0.51 17.02 -0.60
N GLU A 175 1.65 17.53 -1.06
CA GLU A 175 2.82 16.73 -1.40
C GLU A 175 3.30 15.85 -0.22
N LEU A 176 3.39 16.43 0.99
CA LEU A 176 3.79 15.71 2.20
C LEU A 176 2.82 14.58 2.57
N SER A 177 1.53 14.73 2.28
CA SER A 177 0.56 13.67 2.54
C SER A 177 0.87 12.40 1.75
N TYR A 178 1.44 12.56 0.54
CA TYR A 178 1.89 11.48 -0.33
C TYR A 178 3.34 11.04 -0.13
N ARG A 179 4.07 11.64 0.81
CA ARG A 179 5.36 11.12 1.32
C ARG A 179 5.15 10.16 2.51
N CYS A 180 4.01 9.49 2.55
CA CYS A 180 3.63 8.55 3.62
C CYS A 180 3.00 7.29 3.03
N ASN A 181 3.55 6.13 3.37
CA ASN A 181 3.05 4.82 2.93
C ASN A 181 1.75 4.38 3.64
N LEU A 182 1.21 5.17 4.55
CA LEU A 182 0.08 4.81 5.42
C LEU A 182 0.27 3.45 6.13
N CYS A 183 1.51 3.04 6.37
CA CYS A 183 1.85 1.72 6.93
C CYS A 183 1.60 1.59 8.44
N ARG A 184 1.35 2.69 9.17
CA ARG A 184 1.03 2.75 10.60
C ARG A 184 2.13 2.25 11.57
N ARG A 185 3.36 2.02 11.11
CA ARG A 185 4.45 1.61 12.01
C ARG A 185 4.75 2.69 13.07
N CYS A 186 4.62 3.95 12.70
CA CYS A 186 4.71 5.08 13.63
C CYS A 186 3.60 5.08 14.71
N ALA A 187 2.41 4.61 14.37
CA ALA A 187 1.31 4.45 15.33
C ALA A 187 1.57 3.27 16.28
N GLN A 188 2.06 2.15 15.74
CA GLN A 188 2.40 0.96 16.51
C GLN A 188 3.47 1.25 17.57
N SER A 189 4.45 2.09 17.24
CA SER A 189 5.53 2.46 18.15
C SER A 189 5.20 3.63 19.08
N CYS A 190 4.02 4.24 18.95
CA CYS A 190 3.64 5.39 19.72
C CYS A 190 3.09 5.01 21.10
N PRO A 191 3.72 5.44 22.23
CA PRO A 191 3.23 5.11 23.57
C PRO A 191 1.86 5.72 23.88
N MET A 192 1.45 6.76 23.13
CA MET A 192 0.18 7.46 23.31
C MET A 192 -0.89 7.03 22.27
N GLY A 193 -0.61 6.07 21.40
CA GLY A 193 -1.54 5.64 20.37
C GLY A 193 -1.78 6.65 19.23
N VAL A 194 -0.92 7.66 19.08
CA VAL A 194 -1.04 8.67 18.01
C VAL A 194 -0.72 8.08 16.65
N ASP A 195 -1.63 8.25 15.69
CA ASP A 195 -1.46 7.75 14.31
C ASP A 195 -1.14 8.89 13.33
N ASN A 196 0.16 9.13 13.10
CA ASN A 196 0.59 10.13 12.12
C ASN A 196 0.29 9.71 10.66
N ALA A 197 0.11 8.42 10.39
CA ALA A 197 -0.30 7.95 9.07
C ALA A 197 -1.79 8.28 8.82
N LEU A 198 -2.64 8.20 9.84
CA LEU A 198 -4.02 8.63 9.75
C LEU A 198 -4.12 10.12 9.41
N ILE A 199 -3.31 10.99 10.04
CA ILE A 199 -3.27 12.42 9.70
C ILE A 199 -2.95 12.61 8.21
N SER A 200 -1.99 11.87 7.65
CA SER A 200 -1.69 11.94 6.21
C SER A 200 -2.87 11.49 5.34
N ARG A 201 -3.57 10.45 5.74
CA ARG A 201 -4.76 9.95 5.04
C ARG A 201 -5.90 10.97 5.09
N GLU A 202 -6.14 11.57 6.24
CA GLU A 202 -7.21 12.56 6.41
C GLU A 202 -6.90 13.88 5.68
N LEU A 203 -5.63 14.26 5.56
CA LEU A 203 -5.22 15.34 4.65
C LEU A 203 -5.58 15.03 3.19
N ARG A 204 -5.30 13.82 2.70
CA ARG A 204 -5.68 13.40 1.34
C ARG A 204 -7.19 13.46 1.13
N LYS A 205 -7.98 13.05 2.15
CA LYS A 205 -9.45 13.14 2.15
C LYS A 205 -9.92 14.59 2.03
N LEU A 206 -9.33 15.49 2.81
CA LEU A 206 -9.63 16.91 2.73
C LEU A 206 -9.35 17.46 1.33
N PHE A 207 -8.19 17.15 0.77
CA PHE A 207 -7.82 17.59 -0.58
C PHE A 207 -8.76 17.03 -1.66
N SER A 208 -9.15 15.74 -1.55
CA SER A 208 -10.07 15.12 -2.48
C SER A 208 -11.47 15.73 -2.40
N GLN A 209 -12.05 15.78 -1.21
CA GLN A 209 -13.47 16.13 -1.04
C GLN A 209 -13.76 17.62 -1.09
N GLU A 210 -12.82 18.47 -0.63
CA GLU A 210 -13.08 19.89 -0.49
C GLU A 210 -12.41 20.75 -1.59
N LEU A 211 -11.27 20.31 -2.11
CA LEU A 211 -10.56 21.02 -3.16
C LEU A 211 -10.63 20.34 -4.53
N GLY A 212 -11.13 19.09 -4.60
CA GLY A 212 -11.16 18.30 -5.83
C GLY A 212 -9.78 17.84 -6.31
N TRP A 213 -8.80 17.78 -5.40
CA TRP A 213 -7.41 17.41 -5.70
C TRP A 213 -7.11 15.97 -5.24
N ALA A 214 -7.77 15.02 -5.89
CA ALA A 214 -7.42 13.62 -5.73
C ALA A 214 -6.28 13.24 -6.68
N ALA A 215 -5.45 12.30 -6.23
CA ALA A 215 -4.41 11.72 -7.07
C ALA A 215 -5.02 11.03 -8.30
N LYS A 216 -4.63 11.42 -9.52
CA LYS A 216 -5.23 10.93 -10.75
C LYS A 216 -5.17 9.41 -10.90
N GLU A 217 -4.03 8.81 -10.58
CA GLU A 217 -3.84 7.37 -10.65
C GLU A 217 -4.74 6.62 -9.66
N LEU A 218 -5.05 7.21 -8.51
CA LEU A 218 -5.94 6.60 -7.52
C LEU A 218 -7.41 6.89 -7.79
N HIS A 219 -7.74 8.07 -8.32
CA HIS A 219 -9.11 8.51 -8.53
C HIS A 219 -9.61 8.23 -9.95
N GLU A 220 -9.10 8.98 -10.94
CA GLU A 220 -9.60 8.89 -12.33
C GLU A 220 -9.23 7.56 -12.97
N LYS A 221 -7.92 7.20 -12.94
CA LYS A 221 -7.37 5.97 -13.53
C LYS A 221 -7.47 4.76 -12.60
N GLY A 222 -8.04 4.92 -11.42
CA GLY A 222 -8.23 3.90 -10.41
C GLY A 222 -9.70 3.69 -10.09
N THR A 223 -10.20 4.35 -9.02
CA THR A 223 -11.55 4.13 -8.50
C THR A 223 -12.66 4.41 -9.52
N MET A 224 -12.57 5.52 -10.27
CA MET A 224 -13.61 5.88 -11.24
C MET A 224 -13.60 4.90 -12.42
N LEU A 225 -12.42 4.49 -12.88
CA LEU A 225 -12.28 3.47 -13.91
C LEU A 225 -12.87 2.12 -13.45
N GLN A 226 -12.56 1.69 -12.23
CA GLN A 226 -13.09 0.46 -11.63
C GLN A 226 -14.63 0.46 -11.58
N LEU A 227 -15.23 1.55 -11.11
CA LEU A 227 -16.69 1.69 -11.04
C LEU A 227 -17.36 1.74 -12.41
N ALA A 228 -16.65 2.18 -13.46
CA ALA A 228 -17.18 2.30 -14.80
C ALA A 228 -17.04 1.01 -15.63
N VAL A 229 -15.89 0.32 -15.55
CA VAL A 229 -15.57 -0.79 -16.45
C VAL A 229 -15.28 -2.12 -15.75
N GLY A 230 -15.17 -2.13 -14.42
CA GLY A 230 -15.01 -3.33 -13.61
C GLY A 230 -13.69 -3.47 -12.88
N SER A 231 -12.62 -2.83 -13.31
CA SER A 231 -11.33 -2.88 -12.62
C SER A 231 -10.58 -1.56 -12.61
N ALA A 232 -9.73 -1.39 -11.60
CA ALA A 232 -8.83 -0.24 -11.45
C ALA A 232 -7.71 -0.21 -12.50
N THR A 233 -7.54 -1.27 -13.28
CA THR A 233 -6.57 -1.38 -14.38
C THR A 233 -7.21 -1.21 -15.76
N GLY A 234 -8.54 -1.08 -15.83
CA GLY A 234 -9.30 -1.04 -17.07
C GLY A 234 -9.61 -2.42 -17.67
N LEU A 235 -9.24 -3.51 -17.02
CA LEU A 235 -9.62 -4.87 -17.41
C LEU A 235 -11.14 -5.00 -17.36
N ARG A 236 -11.77 -5.39 -18.46
CA ARG A 236 -13.22 -5.58 -18.54
C ARG A 236 -13.61 -7.01 -18.17
N PRO A 237 -14.87 -7.28 -17.74
CA PRO A 237 -15.29 -8.60 -17.30
C PRO A 237 -15.07 -9.71 -18.33
N ASN A 238 -15.45 -9.50 -19.58
CA ASN A 238 -15.24 -10.46 -20.66
C ASN A 238 -13.75 -10.78 -20.88
N VAL A 239 -12.89 -9.76 -20.83
CA VAL A 239 -11.44 -9.95 -20.98
C VAL A 239 -10.87 -10.68 -19.77
N ALA A 240 -11.39 -10.40 -18.56
CA ALA A 240 -10.99 -11.15 -17.36
C ALA A 240 -11.36 -12.63 -17.46
N ILE A 241 -12.58 -12.95 -17.91
CA ILE A 241 -13.03 -14.34 -18.13
C ILE A 241 -12.17 -15.04 -19.16
N ASP A 242 -11.92 -14.40 -20.32
CA ASP A 242 -11.11 -14.99 -21.38
C ASP A 242 -9.66 -15.21 -20.94
N ASN A 243 -9.11 -14.29 -20.15
CA ASN A 243 -7.78 -14.45 -19.57
C ASN A 243 -7.73 -15.64 -18.60
N PHE A 244 -8.72 -15.80 -17.73
CA PHE A 244 -8.77 -16.97 -16.84
C PHE A 244 -8.95 -18.27 -17.58
N LYS A 245 -9.74 -18.32 -18.66
CA LYS A 245 -9.85 -19.53 -19.51
C LYS A 245 -8.49 -19.91 -20.10
N PHE A 246 -7.78 -18.93 -20.64
CA PHE A 246 -6.43 -19.15 -21.15
C PHE A 246 -5.49 -19.69 -20.07
N LEU A 247 -5.49 -19.06 -18.89
CA LEU A 247 -4.69 -19.50 -17.76
C LEU A 247 -5.11 -20.90 -17.24
N ASP A 248 -6.40 -21.20 -17.18
CA ASP A 248 -6.91 -22.52 -16.80
C ASP A 248 -6.37 -23.61 -17.75
N GLU A 249 -6.34 -23.36 -19.06
CA GLU A 249 -5.78 -24.27 -20.06
C GLU A 249 -4.26 -24.40 -19.92
N GLU A 250 -3.54 -23.28 -19.84
CA GLU A 250 -2.08 -23.22 -19.69
C GLU A 250 -1.62 -23.95 -18.43
N PHE A 251 -2.25 -23.66 -17.28
CA PHE A 251 -1.85 -24.28 -16.01
C PHE A 251 -2.34 -25.72 -15.86
N THR A 252 -3.41 -26.13 -16.56
CA THR A 252 -3.78 -27.54 -16.69
C THR A 252 -2.68 -28.33 -17.40
N GLU A 253 -2.13 -27.79 -18.49
CA GLU A 253 -1.02 -28.41 -19.21
C GLU A 253 0.28 -28.40 -18.37
N ALA A 254 0.60 -27.27 -17.77
CA ALA A 254 1.83 -27.11 -16.98
C ALA A 254 1.84 -27.99 -15.72
N THR A 255 0.73 -28.10 -15.01
CA THR A 255 0.65 -28.82 -13.72
C THR A 255 0.25 -30.29 -13.89
N GLY A 256 -0.46 -30.63 -14.97
CA GLY A 256 -0.99 -31.96 -15.23
C GLY A 256 -2.23 -32.31 -14.39
N ILE A 257 -2.88 -31.32 -13.78
CA ILE A 257 -4.17 -31.44 -13.10
C ILE A 257 -5.19 -30.51 -13.79
N GLU A 258 -6.47 -30.88 -13.75
CA GLU A 258 -7.52 -30.04 -14.32
C GLU A 258 -7.68 -28.75 -13.49
N VAL A 259 -7.51 -27.61 -14.13
CA VAL A 259 -7.73 -26.29 -13.55
C VAL A 259 -8.97 -25.68 -14.20
N SER A 260 -9.94 -25.25 -13.39
CA SER A 260 -11.19 -24.65 -13.88
C SER A 260 -11.70 -23.60 -12.92
N THR A 261 -11.83 -22.37 -13.40
CA THR A 261 -12.28 -21.21 -12.64
C THR A 261 -13.78 -21.00 -12.79
N PRO A 262 -14.59 -21.17 -11.73
CA PRO A 262 -16.04 -20.97 -11.80
C PRO A 262 -16.39 -19.48 -11.75
N TRP A 263 -17.33 -19.07 -12.60
CA TRP A 263 -17.84 -17.72 -12.67
C TRP A 263 -19.35 -17.67 -12.37
N ASP A 264 -19.77 -16.65 -11.59
CA ASP A 264 -21.16 -16.29 -11.30
C ASP A 264 -22.03 -17.45 -10.79
N LYS A 265 -21.44 -18.39 -10.06
CA LYS A 265 -22.16 -19.54 -9.50
C LYS A 265 -23.02 -19.11 -8.33
N GLU A 266 -24.34 -19.09 -8.52
CA GLU A 266 -25.31 -18.78 -7.47
C GLU A 266 -25.32 -19.86 -6.37
N GLY A 267 -25.38 -19.44 -5.10
CA GLY A 267 -25.38 -20.34 -3.95
C GLY A 267 -24.01 -20.97 -3.63
N ALA A 268 -22.92 -20.44 -4.20
CA ALA A 268 -21.59 -20.84 -3.79
C ALA A 268 -21.34 -20.50 -2.31
N ASP A 269 -20.49 -21.28 -1.63
CA ASP A 269 -20.14 -20.98 -0.25
C ASP A 269 -19.21 -19.75 -0.16
N ILE A 270 -18.39 -19.56 -1.18
CA ILE A 270 -17.32 -18.54 -1.20
C ILE A 270 -17.41 -17.72 -2.48
N LEU A 271 -17.45 -16.40 -2.34
CA LEU A 271 -17.05 -15.46 -3.38
C LEU A 271 -15.59 -15.09 -3.13
N LEU A 272 -14.69 -15.54 -4.00
CA LEU A 272 -13.29 -15.17 -3.97
C LEU A 272 -13.10 -13.89 -4.79
N ILE A 273 -12.39 -12.92 -4.22
CA ILE A 273 -12.18 -11.63 -4.86
C ILE A 273 -10.67 -11.39 -4.97
N HIS A 274 -10.15 -11.39 -6.19
CA HIS A 274 -8.76 -11.07 -6.49
C HIS A 274 -8.57 -9.57 -6.72
N SER A 275 -7.36 -9.18 -7.05
CA SER A 275 -7.07 -7.86 -7.60
C SER A 275 -6.77 -7.98 -9.09
N ALA A 276 -7.33 -7.10 -9.91
CA ALA A 276 -7.08 -7.14 -11.36
C ALA A 276 -5.58 -7.00 -11.71
N GLY A 277 -4.81 -6.35 -10.84
CA GLY A 277 -3.35 -6.29 -10.99
C GLY A 277 -2.65 -7.64 -10.79
N ASP A 278 -3.19 -8.55 -9.96
CA ASP A 278 -2.68 -9.93 -9.89
C ASP A 278 -2.98 -10.68 -11.19
N ILE A 279 -4.19 -10.54 -11.73
CA ILE A 279 -4.60 -11.21 -12.99
C ILE A 279 -3.68 -10.83 -14.15
N ILE A 280 -3.24 -9.55 -14.21
CA ILE A 280 -2.45 -9.04 -15.34
C ILE A 280 -0.94 -9.21 -15.13
N SER A 281 -0.46 -9.00 -13.89
CA SER A 281 0.98 -8.87 -13.62
C SER A 281 1.58 -10.05 -12.86
N PHE A 282 0.77 -10.90 -12.25
CA PHE A 282 1.19 -12.06 -11.45
C PHE A 282 0.13 -13.18 -11.56
N PRO A 283 -0.11 -13.72 -12.80
CA PRO A 283 -1.20 -14.66 -13.07
C PRO A 283 -1.10 -15.95 -12.26
N GLU A 284 0.10 -16.36 -11.84
CA GLU A 284 0.34 -17.52 -10.98
C GLU A 284 -0.42 -17.37 -9.64
N SER A 285 -0.55 -16.14 -9.13
CA SER A 285 -1.21 -15.88 -7.85
C SER A 285 -2.70 -16.21 -7.87
N PRO A 286 -3.57 -15.65 -8.75
CA PRO A 286 -4.98 -16.03 -8.79
C PRO A 286 -5.20 -17.50 -9.22
N ILE A 287 -4.39 -18.04 -10.11
CA ILE A 287 -4.49 -19.45 -10.53
C ILE A 287 -4.13 -20.40 -9.39
N SER A 288 -3.17 -20.05 -8.55
CA SER A 288 -2.89 -20.83 -7.33
C SER A 288 -4.14 -21.01 -6.45
N PHE A 289 -4.98 -19.99 -6.34
CA PHE A 289 -6.24 -20.11 -5.61
C PHE A 289 -7.24 -21.01 -6.31
N THR A 290 -7.34 -20.96 -7.64
CA THR A 290 -8.17 -21.89 -8.42
C THR A 290 -7.75 -23.32 -8.18
N ILE A 291 -6.46 -23.62 -8.30
CA ILE A 291 -5.88 -24.95 -8.06
C ILE A 291 -6.20 -25.43 -6.62
N LEU A 292 -5.92 -24.59 -5.61
CA LEU A 292 -6.13 -24.94 -4.21
C LEU A 292 -7.60 -25.15 -3.87
N CYS A 293 -8.50 -24.29 -4.35
CA CYS A 293 -9.93 -24.40 -4.09
C CYS A 293 -10.52 -25.65 -4.76
N ASN A 294 -10.11 -25.96 -5.99
CA ASN A 294 -10.56 -27.15 -6.71
C ASN A 294 -10.02 -28.42 -6.05
N ALA A 295 -8.72 -28.49 -5.75
CA ALA A 295 -8.10 -29.63 -5.09
C ALA A 295 -8.69 -29.88 -3.69
N ALA A 296 -9.02 -28.84 -2.93
CA ALA A 296 -9.67 -28.94 -1.64
C ALA A 296 -11.18 -29.23 -1.72
N GLY A 297 -11.77 -29.30 -2.92
CA GLY A 297 -13.19 -29.56 -3.14
C GLY A 297 -14.10 -28.48 -2.56
N LEU A 298 -13.69 -27.20 -2.66
CA LEU A 298 -14.47 -26.08 -2.15
C LEU A 298 -15.58 -25.68 -3.14
N ASN A 299 -16.71 -25.24 -2.62
CA ASN A 299 -17.80 -24.65 -3.41
C ASN A 299 -17.60 -23.12 -3.48
N TRP A 300 -17.00 -22.65 -4.55
CA TRP A 300 -16.56 -21.26 -4.70
C TRP A 300 -16.88 -20.68 -6.07
N THR A 301 -16.74 -19.37 -6.23
CA THR A 301 -16.92 -18.66 -7.48
C THR A 301 -16.15 -17.34 -7.51
N LEU A 302 -15.79 -16.89 -8.71
CA LEU A 302 -15.54 -15.47 -9.02
C LEU A 302 -16.84 -14.82 -9.52
N SER A 303 -16.80 -13.49 -9.72
CA SER A 303 -17.93 -12.78 -10.33
C SER A 303 -17.50 -11.92 -11.51
N SER A 304 -18.29 -11.98 -12.60
CA SER A 304 -18.14 -11.09 -13.77
C SER A 304 -18.82 -9.74 -13.57
N GLU A 305 -19.61 -9.56 -12.52
CA GLU A 305 -20.28 -8.29 -12.23
C GLU A 305 -19.27 -7.17 -11.90
N ILE A 306 -19.59 -5.94 -12.29
CA ILE A 306 -18.72 -4.78 -12.04
C ILE A 306 -18.88 -4.26 -10.61
N PRO A 307 -17.83 -4.20 -9.79
CA PRO A 307 -16.42 -4.60 -9.98
C PRO A 307 -16.06 -5.95 -9.32
N GLY A 308 -16.93 -6.95 -9.34
CA GLY A 308 -16.89 -8.17 -8.53
C GLY A 308 -15.58 -8.96 -8.53
N TYR A 309 -14.83 -8.94 -9.62
CA TYR A 309 -13.55 -9.65 -9.76
C TYR A 309 -12.33 -8.81 -9.36
N ASP A 310 -12.50 -7.51 -9.12
CA ASP A 310 -11.41 -6.61 -8.69
C ASP A 310 -11.67 -6.03 -7.31
N GLY A 311 -10.99 -6.58 -6.31
CA GLY A 311 -11.07 -6.13 -4.92
C GLY A 311 -10.26 -4.88 -4.61
N ILE A 312 -9.62 -4.25 -5.58
CA ILE A 312 -8.95 -2.98 -5.39
C ILE A 312 -9.96 -1.93 -4.90
N ASN A 313 -9.58 -1.19 -3.87
CA ASN A 313 -10.40 -0.11 -3.33
C ASN A 313 -9.49 1.05 -2.89
N TYR A 314 -9.08 1.87 -3.86
CA TYR A 314 -8.19 3.00 -3.59
C TYR A 314 -8.80 4.07 -2.70
N GLY A 315 -10.13 4.14 -2.59
CA GLY A 315 -10.81 5.05 -1.66
C GLY A 315 -10.30 4.94 -0.22
N VAL A 316 -9.83 3.77 0.19
CA VAL A 316 -9.22 3.55 1.52
C VAL A 316 -8.02 4.46 1.78
N PHE A 317 -7.36 4.96 0.74
CA PHE A 317 -6.16 5.79 0.84
C PHE A 317 -6.44 7.28 0.84
N TYR A 318 -7.59 7.73 0.29
CA TYR A 318 -7.81 9.14 0.06
C TYR A 318 -9.25 9.64 0.21
N ASP A 319 -10.28 8.77 0.18
CA ASP A 319 -11.67 9.22 0.15
C ASP A 319 -12.66 8.17 0.65
N ASP A 320 -13.40 8.49 1.72
CA ASP A 320 -14.35 7.58 2.35
C ASP A 320 -15.59 7.30 1.48
N VAL A 321 -16.01 8.29 0.69
CA VAL A 321 -17.17 8.14 -0.22
C VAL A 321 -16.83 7.16 -1.33
N GLN A 322 -15.63 7.29 -1.90
CA GLN A 322 -15.18 6.36 -2.94
C GLN A 322 -14.96 4.95 -2.37
N LEU A 323 -14.41 4.85 -1.16
CA LEU A 323 -14.29 3.57 -0.45
C LEU A 323 -15.66 2.91 -0.29
N ALA A 324 -16.66 3.67 0.18
CA ALA A 324 -18.01 3.16 0.41
C ALA A 324 -18.67 2.67 -0.87
N LYS A 325 -18.55 3.41 -1.98
CA LYS A 325 -19.10 3.02 -3.28
C LYS A 325 -18.60 1.63 -3.72
N VAL A 326 -17.29 1.41 -3.69
CA VAL A 326 -16.70 0.13 -4.13
C VAL A 326 -17.08 -1.00 -3.17
N ALA A 327 -16.97 -0.79 -1.85
CA ALA A 327 -17.31 -1.81 -0.85
C ALA A 327 -18.78 -2.23 -0.93
N THR A 328 -19.69 -1.28 -1.12
CA THR A 328 -21.12 -1.55 -1.29
C THR A 328 -21.39 -2.39 -2.53
N ARG A 329 -20.72 -2.11 -3.66
CA ARG A 329 -20.87 -2.92 -4.87
C ARG A 329 -20.44 -4.38 -4.64
N HIS A 330 -19.31 -4.63 -3.99
CA HIS A 330 -18.88 -5.99 -3.67
C HIS A 330 -19.92 -6.72 -2.80
N ALA A 331 -20.47 -6.06 -1.78
CA ALA A 331 -21.50 -6.66 -0.93
C ALA A 331 -22.82 -6.93 -1.69
N GLN A 332 -23.23 -6.04 -2.58
CA GLN A 332 -24.41 -6.24 -3.45
C GLN A 332 -24.24 -7.45 -4.37
N ILE A 333 -23.05 -7.65 -4.93
CA ILE A 333 -22.72 -8.80 -5.77
C ILE A 333 -22.76 -10.09 -4.95
N ALA A 334 -22.13 -10.11 -3.79
CA ALA A 334 -22.14 -11.26 -2.88
C ALA A 334 -23.57 -11.65 -2.49
N ARG A 335 -24.44 -10.66 -2.21
CA ARG A 335 -25.85 -10.89 -1.95
C ARG A 335 -26.61 -11.42 -3.17
N LYS A 336 -26.37 -10.86 -4.37
CA LYS A 336 -26.99 -11.29 -5.63
C LYS A 336 -26.68 -12.76 -5.92
N LEU A 337 -25.42 -13.16 -5.72
CA LEU A 337 -24.95 -14.53 -5.91
C LEU A 337 -25.33 -15.46 -4.74
N LYS A 338 -25.94 -14.93 -3.67
CA LYS A 338 -26.34 -15.70 -2.48
C LYS A 338 -25.19 -16.49 -1.85
N VAL A 339 -23.96 -15.93 -1.88
CA VAL A 339 -22.80 -16.58 -1.29
C VAL A 339 -22.84 -16.49 0.24
N LYS A 340 -22.21 -17.45 0.93
CA LYS A 340 -22.18 -17.47 2.41
C LYS A 340 -21.14 -16.52 2.97
N LYS A 341 -20.00 -16.34 2.28
CA LYS A 341 -18.91 -15.44 2.68
C LYS A 341 -18.10 -14.92 1.50
N MET A 342 -17.41 -13.81 1.71
CA MET A 342 -16.39 -13.28 0.81
C MET A 342 -15.00 -13.66 1.35
N VAL A 343 -14.10 -14.10 0.48
CA VAL A 343 -12.67 -14.32 0.77
C VAL A 343 -11.86 -13.39 -0.11
N MET A 344 -10.98 -12.61 0.49
CA MET A 344 -10.07 -11.73 -0.24
C MET A 344 -8.86 -12.53 -0.70
N GLY A 345 -8.37 -12.25 -1.92
CA GLY A 345 -7.08 -12.75 -2.40
C GLY A 345 -5.87 -12.07 -1.71
N GLU A 346 -4.67 -12.31 -2.19
CA GLU A 346 -3.43 -11.76 -1.61
C GLU A 346 -3.28 -10.27 -1.89
N CYS A 347 -4.10 -9.44 -1.24
CA CYS A 347 -4.03 -7.99 -1.33
C CYS A 347 -4.31 -7.31 0.01
N GLY A 348 -3.28 -6.78 0.67
CA GLY A 348 -3.40 -6.19 1.99
C GLY A 348 -4.29 -4.94 2.04
N HIS A 349 -4.34 -4.09 1.00
CA HIS A 349 -5.22 -2.93 1.04
C HIS A 349 -6.69 -3.30 0.85
N GLN A 350 -6.98 -4.34 0.06
CA GLN A 350 -8.31 -4.92 -0.07
C GLN A 350 -8.83 -5.42 1.30
N HIS A 351 -7.98 -6.12 2.06
CA HIS A 351 -8.29 -6.54 3.43
C HIS A 351 -8.61 -5.34 4.32
N LYS A 352 -7.79 -4.28 4.28
CA LYS A 352 -8.07 -3.06 5.05
C LYS A 352 -9.41 -2.45 4.63
N ALA A 353 -9.69 -2.35 3.35
CA ALA A 353 -10.92 -1.76 2.85
C ALA A 353 -12.16 -2.58 3.26
N LEU A 354 -12.15 -3.89 3.02
CA LEU A 354 -13.32 -4.74 3.21
C LEU A 354 -13.46 -5.32 4.62
N MET A 355 -12.37 -5.50 5.37
CA MET A 355 -12.42 -6.11 6.71
C MET A 355 -12.24 -5.12 7.87
N THR A 356 -11.63 -3.95 7.64
CA THR A 356 -11.38 -2.99 8.73
C THR A 356 -12.28 -1.77 8.64
N VAL A 357 -12.51 -1.25 7.44
CA VAL A 357 -13.23 0.03 7.24
C VAL A 357 -14.65 -0.20 6.77
N ALA A 358 -14.89 -1.21 5.95
CA ALA A 358 -16.21 -1.47 5.38
C ALA A 358 -17.29 -1.82 6.42
N ASP A 359 -16.94 -2.33 7.59
CA ASP A 359 -17.87 -2.57 8.69
C ASP A 359 -18.63 -1.30 9.12
N ARG A 360 -18.09 -0.14 8.83
CA ARG A 360 -18.75 1.14 9.08
C ARG A 360 -19.76 1.54 8.00
N VAL A 361 -19.74 0.84 6.88
CA VAL A 361 -20.60 1.09 5.70
C VAL A 361 -21.57 -0.07 5.47
N LEU A 362 -21.08 -1.30 5.59
CA LEU A 362 -21.82 -2.51 5.28
C LEU A 362 -22.65 -2.94 6.50
N THR A 363 -23.92 -2.62 6.46
CA THR A 363 -24.88 -2.94 7.54
C THR A 363 -26.06 -3.76 7.00
N GLY A 364 -26.80 -4.40 7.90
CA GLY A 364 -27.98 -5.20 7.52
C GLY A 364 -27.61 -6.31 6.52
N ASP A 365 -28.37 -6.41 5.46
CA ASP A 365 -28.22 -7.44 4.42
C ASP A 365 -26.91 -7.36 3.63
N LEU A 366 -26.21 -6.23 3.72
CA LEU A 366 -24.90 -6.03 3.06
C LEU A 366 -23.73 -6.46 3.95
N ASN A 367 -23.99 -6.83 5.21
CA ASN A 367 -22.96 -7.31 6.11
C ASN A 367 -22.70 -8.81 5.90
N ILE A 368 -22.23 -9.18 4.72
CA ILE A 368 -21.83 -10.56 4.37
C ILE A 368 -20.56 -10.93 5.15
N PRO A 369 -20.45 -12.14 5.73
CA PRO A 369 -19.23 -12.61 6.37
C PRO A 369 -17.99 -12.50 5.47
N ARG A 370 -16.86 -12.12 6.04
CA ARG A 370 -15.61 -11.92 5.32
C ARG A 370 -14.48 -12.66 6.03
N GLU A 371 -13.62 -13.31 5.26
CA GLU A 371 -12.47 -14.06 5.76
C GLU A 371 -11.17 -13.53 5.14
N ASN A 372 -10.12 -13.41 5.95
CA ASN A 372 -8.81 -13.04 5.45
C ASN A 372 -8.10 -14.21 4.77
N VAL A 373 -7.26 -13.89 3.79
CA VAL A 373 -6.57 -14.87 2.97
C VAL A 373 -5.65 -15.80 3.77
N MET A 374 -4.97 -15.30 4.81
CA MET A 374 -3.99 -16.11 5.54
C MET A 374 -4.64 -17.24 6.33
N THR A 375 -5.75 -16.94 7.02
CA THR A 375 -6.55 -17.96 7.71
C THR A 375 -7.20 -18.92 6.72
N PHE A 376 -7.66 -18.41 5.59
CA PHE A 376 -8.24 -19.24 4.52
C PHE A 376 -7.23 -20.25 3.97
N LEU A 377 -6.03 -19.81 3.61
CA LEU A 377 -4.95 -20.67 3.13
C LEU A 377 -4.48 -21.65 4.22
N GLU A 378 -4.37 -21.20 5.46
CA GLU A 378 -4.02 -22.06 6.60
C GLU A 378 -5.02 -23.21 6.76
N ASN A 379 -6.31 -22.90 6.69
CA ASN A 379 -7.37 -23.90 6.75
C ASN A 379 -7.26 -24.93 5.61
N ILE A 380 -6.89 -24.53 4.41
CA ILE A 380 -6.66 -25.44 3.28
C ILE A 380 -5.46 -26.34 3.56
N VAL A 381 -4.31 -25.77 3.94
CA VAL A 381 -3.06 -26.49 4.17
C VAL A 381 -3.22 -27.58 5.24
N PHE A 382 -3.88 -27.25 6.36
CA PHE A 382 -4.02 -28.16 7.50
C PHE A 382 -5.34 -28.96 7.51
N SER A 383 -6.16 -28.86 6.46
CA SER A 383 -7.43 -29.62 6.33
C SER A 383 -7.23 -31.12 6.07
N GLY A 384 -6.06 -31.52 5.61
CA GLY A 384 -5.80 -32.87 5.11
C GLY A 384 -6.42 -33.19 3.73
N LYS A 385 -7.06 -32.20 3.08
CA LYS A 385 -7.70 -32.38 1.77
C LYS A 385 -6.71 -32.38 0.60
N ILE A 386 -5.57 -31.72 0.76
CA ILE A 386 -4.48 -31.68 -0.22
C ILE A 386 -3.24 -32.35 0.37
N LYS A 387 -2.50 -33.08 -0.47
CA LYS A 387 -1.23 -33.72 -0.07
C LYS A 387 -0.08 -32.78 -0.42
N LEU A 388 0.79 -32.53 0.55
CA LEU A 388 1.89 -31.57 0.43
C LEU A 388 3.23 -32.25 0.70
N ASP A 389 4.23 -31.89 -0.09
CA ASP A 389 5.61 -32.33 0.04
C ASP A 389 6.53 -31.11 0.24
N PRO A 390 6.95 -30.82 1.47
CA PRO A 390 7.83 -29.70 1.77
C PRO A 390 9.17 -29.72 1.04
N SER A 391 9.65 -30.89 0.61
CA SER A 391 10.93 -31.00 -0.11
C SER A 391 10.93 -30.29 -1.47
N LYS A 392 9.75 -30.01 -2.04
CA LYS A 392 9.61 -29.24 -3.28
C LYS A 392 9.93 -27.74 -3.10
N ASN A 393 9.92 -27.24 -1.86
CA ASN A 393 10.29 -25.87 -1.49
C ASN A 393 11.65 -25.80 -0.76
N ASP A 394 12.59 -26.71 -1.09
CA ASP A 394 13.92 -26.74 -0.48
C ASP A 394 14.85 -25.68 -1.10
N PHE A 395 14.49 -24.41 -0.93
CA PHE A 395 15.26 -23.22 -1.28
C PHE A 395 15.02 -22.14 -0.22
N PRO A 396 15.94 -21.14 -0.11
CA PRO A 396 15.79 -20.05 0.85
C PRO A 396 14.52 -19.24 0.61
N VAL A 397 13.67 -19.11 1.64
CA VAL A 397 12.42 -18.34 1.62
C VAL A 397 12.43 -17.34 2.76
N THR A 398 12.06 -16.09 2.49
CA THR A 398 11.75 -15.12 3.54
C THR A 398 10.36 -14.53 3.36
N LEU A 399 9.77 -14.02 4.45
CA LEU A 399 8.41 -13.45 4.44
C LEU A 399 8.44 -11.93 4.57
N HIS A 400 7.82 -11.25 3.63
CA HIS A 400 7.39 -9.88 3.84
C HIS A 400 5.98 -9.85 4.46
N ASP A 401 5.85 -9.33 5.66
CA ASP A 401 4.56 -9.11 6.32
C ASP A 401 3.83 -7.90 5.71
N PRO A 402 2.71 -8.07 5.00
CA PRO A 402 1.95 -6.93 4.48
C PRO A 402 1.38 -6.08 5.62
N CYS A 403 1.72 -4.78 5.64
CA CYS A 403 1.38 -3.90 6.75
C CYS A 403 -0.13 -3.83 7.07
N ASN A 404 -0.98 -3.98 6.07
CA ASN A 404 -2.43 -3.97 6.29
C ASN A 404 -2.96 -5.29 6.89
N LEU A 405 -2.29 -6.42 6.68
CA LEU A 405 -2.63 -7.67 7.35
C LEU A 405 -2.15 -7.66 8.81
N VAL A 406 -0.87 -7.38 9.02
CA VAL A 406 -0.29 -7.52 10.37
C VAL A 406 -0.68 -6.38 11.32
N ARG A 407 -0.76 -5.11 10.86
CA ARG A 407 -1.06 -3.96 11.74
C ARG A 407 -2.52 -3.51 11.77
N ASN A 408 -3.31 -3.81 10.75
CA ASN A 408 -4.73 -3.47 10.76
C ASN A 408 -5.63 -4.64 11.16
N LEU A 409 -5.23 -5.88 10.87
CA LEU A 409 -6.00 -7.09 11.19
C LEU A 409 -5.38 -7.95 12.29
N GLY A 410 -4.12 -7.72 12.67
CA GLY A 410 -3.42 -8.54 13.66
C GLY A 410 -3.05 -9.94 13.16
N VAL A 411 -3.13 -10.19 11.85
CA VAL A 411 -2.87 -11.51 11.26
C VAL A 411 -1.37 -11.68 11.04
N VAL A 412 -0.70 -12.40 11.95
CA VAL A 412 0.76 -12.56 11.99
C VAL A 412 1.19 -14.02 11.88
N GLU A 413 0.50 -14.94 12.52
CA GLU A 413 0.95 -16.33 12.67
C GLU A 413 0.49 -17.31 11.57
N PRO A 414 -0.71 -17.19 10.95
CA PRO A 414 -1.14 -18.17 9.96
C PRO A 414 -0.13 -18.37 8.82
N GLN A 415 0.36 -17.29 8.22
CA GLN A 415 1.36 -17.36 7.15
C GLN A 415 2.68 -17.99 7.61
N ARG A 416 3.07 -17.77 8.87
CA ARG A 416 4.28 -18.36 9.44
C ARG A 416 4.13 -19.85 9.67
N ARG A 417 2.97 -20.31 10.17
CA ARG A 417 2.70 -21.74 10.34
C ARG A 417 2.77 -22.47 9.01
N ILE A 418 2.20 -21.89 7.97
CA ILE A 418 2.29 -22.44 6.60
C ILE A 418 3.75 -22.51 6.15
N LEU A 419 4.49 -21.41 6.23
CA LEU A 419 5.88 -21.36 5.75
C LEU A 419 6.83 -22.28 6.52
N ARG A 420 6.69 -22.36 7.85
CA ARG A 420 7.49 -23.28 8.68
C ARG A 420 7.21 -24.75 8.36
N TYR A 421 5.99 -25.05 7.94
CA TYR A 421 5.61 -26.39 7.51
C TYR A 421 6.10 -26.72 6.10
N LEU A 422 6.00 -25.79 5.16
CA LEU A 422 6.22 -26.03 3.73
C LEU A 422 7.61 -25.67 3.21
N CYS A 423 8.37 -24.85 3.91
CA CYS A 423 9.64 -24.30 3.43
C CYS A 423 10.76 -24.64 4.44
N PRO A 424 11.52 -25.73 4.24
CA PRO A 424 12.58 -26.15 5.16
C PRO A 424 13.63 -25.06 5.43
N GLN A 425 13.90 -24.18 4.45
CA GLN A 425 14.85 -23.07 4.55
C GLN A 425 14.17 -21.72 4.81
N PHE A 426 13.02 -21.71 5.48
CA PHE A 426 12.35 -20.46 5.85
C PHE A 426 13.16 -19.64 6.86
N ARG A 427 13.28 -18.33 6.60
CA ARG A 427 14.03 -17.35 7.41
C ARG A 427 13.18 -16.15 7.73
N GLU A 428 13.14 -15.76 9.00
CA GLU A 428 12.47 -14.52 9.40
C GLU A 428 13.31 -13.28 9.04
N MET A 429 12.65 -12.22 8.61
CA MET A 429 13.25 -10.89 8.61
C MET A 429 13.32 -10.31 10.03
N THR A 430 14.27 -9.45 10.30
CA THR A 430 14.35 -8.72 11.57
C THR A 430 14.28 -7.22 11.32
N PRO A 431 13.29 -6.49 11.93
CA PRO A 431 12.14 -6.97 12.71
C PRO A 431 11.04 -7.58 11.82
N TYR A 432 10.14 -8.38 12.39
CA TYR A 432 9.05 -9.04 11.68
C TYR A 432 7.67 -8.75 12.31
N GLY A 433 6.61 -9.30 11.75
CA GLY A 433 5.25 -9.16 12.25
C GLY A 433 4.78 -7.72 12.26
N ILE A 434 4.22 -7.27 13.38
CA ILE A 434 3.71 -5.90 13.53
C ILE A 434 4.81 -4.84 13.44
N ASP A 435 6.06 -5.19 13.77
CA ASP A 435 7.21 -4.29 13.73
C ASP A 435 7.95 -4.28 12.38
N ASN A 436 7.50 -5.09 11.43
CA ASN A 436 8.08 -5.21 10.10
C ASN A 436 8.12 -3.85 9.35
N TYR A 437 9.15 -3.64 8.52
CA TYR A 437 9.21 -2.46 7.66
C TYR A 437 8.24 -2.58 6.47
N CYS A 438 7.69 -1.45 6.04
CA CYS A 438 6.84 -1.36 4.84
C CYS A 438 7.66 -1.65 3.58
N CYS A 439 7.01 -2.26 2.58
CA CYS A 439 7.62 -2.46 1.24
C CYS A 439 7.97 -1.14 0.53
N GLY A 440 7.33 -0.04 0.89
CA GLY A 440 7.48 1.26 0.19
C GLY A 440 6.31 1.61 -0.73
N GLY A 441 5.51 0.63 -1.16
CA GLY A 441 4.37 0.82 -2.07
C GLY A 441 3.02 1.08 -1.39
N GLY A 442 2.98 1.14 -0.05
CA GLY A 442 1.73 1.35 0.69
C GLY A 442 1.06 2.70 0.43
N GLY A 443 -0.24 2.82 0.77
CA GLY A 443 -0.99 4.07 0.60
C GLY A 443 -1.26 4.46 -0.85
N GLY A 444 -1.22 3.51 -1.77
CA GLY A 444 -1.41 3.73 -3.21
C GLY A 444 -0.11 4.07 -3.96
N LEU A 445 1.02 4.18 -3.27
CA LEU A 445 2.29 4.58 -3.90
C LEU A 445 2.80 3.60 -4.94
N SER A 446 2.46 2.30 -4.84
CA SER A 446 2.87 1.27 -5.81
C SER A 446 2.39 1.56 -7.24
N VAL A 447 1.27 2.27 -7.41
CA VAL A 447 0.69 2.61 -8.72
C VAL A 447 0.93 4.05 -9.15
N MET A 448 1.56 4.86 -8.29
CA MET A 448 1.88 6.26 -8.60
C MET A 448 3.21 6.35 -9.31
N SER A 449 3.25 7.01 -10.48
CA SER A 449 4.40 7.06 -11.37
C SER A 449 4.77 8.46 -11.87
N ASP A 450 4.13 9.52 -11.36
CA ASP A 450 4.46 10.89 -11.73
C ASP A 450 5.93 11.21 -11.44
N VAL A 451 6.40 12.29 -11.99
CA VAL A 451 7.80 12.70 -12.14
C VAL A 451 8.71 12.23 -11.01
N ASN A 452 9.65 11.35 -11.33
CA ASN A 452 10.62 10.73 -10.42
C ASN A 452 10.02 9.98 -9.21
N PHE A 453 8.69 9.80 -9.16
CA PHE A 453 8.06 9.16 -8.01
C PHE A 453 8.43 7.67 -7.90
N THR A 454 8.60 6.99 -9.03
CA THR A 454 9.11 5.62 -9.09
C THR A 454 10.52 5.53 -8.50
N ASP A 455 11.42 6.44 -8.88
CA ASP A 455 12.78 6.49 -8.34
C ASP A 455 12.76 6.75 -6.82
N TRP A 456 11.90 7.66 -6.36
CA TRP A 456 11.74 7.94 -4.93
C TRP A 456 11.19 6.73 -4.16
N LYS A 457 10.24 5.98 -4.73
CA LYS A 457 9.72 4.75 -4.13
C LYS A 457 10.82 3.71 -3.91
N VAL A 458 11.70 3.55 -4.89
CA VAL A 458 12.80 2.58 -4.84
C VAL A 458 13.91 3.06 -3.89
N TYR A 459 14.42 4.27 -4.12
CA TYR A 459 15.58 4.77 -3.37
C TYR A 459 15.26 5.14 -1.92
N VAL A 460 14.06 5.64 -1.64
CA VAL A 460 13.71 6.14 -0.32
C VAL A 460 12.68 5.26 0.37
N ALA A 461 11.49 5.11 -0.22
CA ALA A 461 10.38 4.50 0.50
C ALA A 461 10.57 3.00 0.77
N GLY A 462 11.16 2.27 -0.20
CA GLY A 462 11.41 0.83 -0.12
C GLY A 462 12.80 0.44 0.37
N ARG A 463 13.75 1.38 0.49
CA ARG A 463 15.17 1.09 0.72
C ARG A 463 15.45 0.32 2.00
N VAL A 464 14.84 0.71 3.12
CA VAL A 464 15.02 -0.01 4.41
C VAL A 464 14.49 -1.44 4.30
N LYS A 465 13.40 -1.65 3.57
CA LYS A 465 12.85 -2.99 3.33
C LYS A 465 13.79 -3.81 2.44
N PHE A 466 14.32 -3.23 1.39
CA PHE A 466 15.27 -3.93 0.52
C PHE A 466 16.51 -4.36 1.31
N LYS A 467 17.08 -3.45 2.13
CA LYS A 467 18.16 -3.82 3.06
C LYS A 467 17.77 -4.99 3.95
N GLN A 468 16.57 -4.98 4.52
CA GLN A 468 16.08 -6.05 5.39
C GLN A 468 15.95 -7.40 4.66
N ILE A 469 15.58 -7.40 3.37
CA ILE A 469 15.54 -8.61 2.53
C ILE A 469 16.96 -9.15 2.32
N LEU A 470 17.90 -8.28 1.97
CA LEU A 470 19.31 -8.66 1.81
C LEU A 470 19.93 -9.20 3.10
N ASP A 471 19.62 -8.58 4.24
CA ASP A 471 20.06 -9.03 5.56
C ASP A 471 19.52 -10.43 5.90
N ALA A 472 18.27 -10.75 5.48
CA ALA A 472 17.67 -12.08 5.70
C ALA A 472 18.35 -13.20 4.88
N PHE A 473 19.02 -12.86 3.80
CA PHE A 473 19.76 -13.78 2.93
C PHE A 473 21.28 -13.58 3.00
N SER A 474 21.77 -12.94 4.05
CA SER A 474 23.19 -12.56 4.17
C SER A 474 24.18 -13.73 4.23
N ASP A 475 23.71 -14.92 4.55
CA ASP A 475 24.51 -16.17 4.50
C ASP A 475 24.69 -16.70 3.06
N GLN A 476 23.87 -16.28 2.12
CA GLN A 476 23.89 -16.65 0.71
C GLN A 476 23.65 -15.41 -0.17
N PRO A 477 24.56 -14.41 -0.18
CA PRO A 477 24.28 -13.10 -0.79
C PRO A 477 24.30 -13.10 -2.32
N GLY A 478 25.03 -14.04 -2.95
CA GLY A 478 25.23 -14.12 -4.40
C GLY A 478 24.09 -14.78 -5.18
N PRO A 479 24.16 -14.80 -6.51
CA PRO A 479 23.13 -15.36 -7.39
C PRO A 479 23.14 -16.90 -7.51
N GLU A 480 24.11 -17.58 -6.91
CA GLU A 480 24.30 -19.03 -7.03
C GLU A 480 23.13 -19.81 -6.40
N ALA A 481 22.46 -19.21 -5.41
CA ALA A 481 21.28 -19.77 -4.79
C ALA A 481 20.06 -18.96 -5.17
N ASN A 482 19.06 -19.61 -5.73
CA ASN A 482 17.74 -19.02 -5.98
C ASN A 482 17.01 -18.80 -4.65
N LYS A 483 16.46 -17.60 -4.45
CA LYS A 483 15.82 -17.14 -3.21
C LYS A 483 14.43 -16.60 -3.47
N TYR A 484 13.49 -16.98 -2.64
CA TYR A 484 12.10 -16.58 -2.77
C TYR A 484 11.69 -15.56 -1.70
N LEU A 485 11.29 -14.38 -2.13
CA LEU A 485 10.64 -13.37 -1.30
C LEU A 485 9.12 -13.60 -1.32
N CYS A 486 8.58 -14.26 -0.31
CA CYS A 486 7.14 -14.42 -0.14
C CYS A 486 6.51 -13.09 0.26
N ALA A 487 5.71 -12.50 -0.62
CA ALA A 487 5.02 -11.23 -0.41
C ALA A 487 3.52 -11.35 -0.73
N PRO A 488 2.69 -11.86 0.19
CA PRO A 488 1.28 -12.13 -0.05
C PRO A 488 0.43 -10.83 -0.07
N CYS A 489 0.75 -9.94 -1.00
CA CYS A 489 0.06 -8.68 -1.21
C CYS A 489 0.44 -8.06 -2.56
N LEU A 490 -0.54 -7.87 -3.46
CA LEU A 490 -0.32 -7.27 -4.78
C LEU A 490 0.50 -5.97 -4.72
N ASN A 491 0.11 -5.00 -3.89
CA ASN A 491 0.85 -3.73 -3.80
C ASN A 491 2.31 -3.91 -3.38
N CYS A 492 2.58 -4.94 -2.57
CA CYS A 492 3.94 -5.26 -2.16
C CYS A 492 4.70 -5.95 -3.30
N LYS A 493 4.07 -6.89 -4.03
CA LYS A 493 4.66 -7.53 -5.23
C LYS A 493 5.00 -6.49 -6.30
N LEU A 494 4.08 -5.58 -6.63
CA LEU A 494 4.36 -4.47 -7.57
C LEU A 494 5.55 -3.61 -7.13
N GLN A 495 5.63 -3.26 -5.86
CA GLN A 495 6.75 -2.47 -5.32
C GLN A 495 8.06 -3.27 -5.33
N PHE A 496 8.01 -4.57 -5.02
CA PHE A 496 9.20 -5.42 -5.06
C PHE A 496 9.66 -5.69 -6.48
N ARG A 497 8.75 -5.85 -7.45
CA ARG A 497 9.12 -5.90 -8.86
C ARG A 497 9.97 -4.68 -9.24
N ASP A 498 9.48 -3.47 -8.94
CA ASP A 498 10.21 -2.24 -9.25
C ASP A 498 11.57 -2.18 -8.52
N ILE A 499 11.67 -2.64 -7.26
CA ILE A 499 12.91 -2.67 -6.49
C ILE A 499 13.87 -3.71 -7.06
N LEU A 500 13.42 -4.95 -7.26
CA LEU A 500 14.27 -6.05 -7.71
C LEU A 500 14.81 -5.80 -9.12
N GLU A 501 13.98 -5.27 -10.02
CA GLU A 501 14.39 -4.85 -11.36
C GLU A 501 15.42 -3.71 -11.31
N TYR A 502 15.14 -2.68 -10.49
CA TYR A 502 15.99 -1.50 -10.41
C TYR A 502 17.41 -1.80 -9.91
N TYR A 503 17.49 -2.67 -8.91
CA TYR A 503 18.77 -3.13 -8.35
C TYR A 503 19.32 -4.38 -9.04
N ARG A 504 18.64 -4.88 -10.08
CA ARG A 504 19.01 -6.15 -10.75
C ARG A 504 19.24 -7.27 -9.73
N ALA A 505 18.30 -7.38 -8.79
CA ALA A 505 18.47 -8.26 -7.63
C ALA A 505 18.39 -9.76 -7.98
N ARG A 506 17.73 -10.09 -9.09
CA ARG A 506 17.74 -11.44 -9.64
C ARG A 506 19.14 -11.83 -10.09
N GLU A 507 19.78 -11.01 -10.91
CA GLU A 507 21.10 -11.27 -11.48
C GLU A 507 22.20 -11.17 -10.41
N ASN A 508 22.07 -10.22 -9.48
CA ASN A 508 23.10 -9.96 -8.48
C ASN A 508 22.96 -10.83 -7.22
N SER A 509 21.76 -11.30 -6.91
CA SER A 509 21.48 -12.01 -5.65
C SER A 509 20.52 -13.20 -5.78
N GLY A 510 20.05 -13.56 -6.97
CA GLY A 510 19.16 -14.69 -7.20
C GLY A 510 17.76 -14.54 -6.53
N ILE A 511 17.27 -13.31 -6.29
CA ILE A 511 16.03 -13.06 -5.56
C ILE A 511 14.87 -12.86 -6.54
N ILE A 512 13.82 -13.67 -6.39
CA ILE A 512 12.51 -13.46 -7.03
C ILE A 512 11.43 -13.18 -5.98
N CYS A 513 10.27 -12.67 -6.38
CA CYS A 513 9.16 -12.34 -5.49
C CYS A 513 7.87 -12.98 -5.98
N GLY A 514 7.14 -13.64 -5.08
CA GLY A 514 5.82 -14.18 -5.35
C GLY A 514 4.93 -14.26 -4.11
N GLY A 515 3.80 -14.96 -4.23
CA GLY A 515 2.81 -15.12 -3.16
C GLY A 515 3.03 -16.32 -2.25
N LEU A 516 2.19 -16.44 -1.24
CA LEU A 516 2.14 -17.61 -0.35
C LEU A 516 1.38 -18.77 -1.00
N ALA A 517 0.30 -18.46 -1.76
CA ALA A 517 -0.48 -19.46 -2.46
C ALA A 517 0.37 -20.24 -3.48
N GLU A 518 1.28 -19.58 -4.16
CA GLU A 518 2.22 -20.17 -5.11
C GLU A 518 3.14 -21.21 -4.44
N LEU A 519 3.66 -20.93 -3.25
CA LEU A 519 4.47 -21.88 -2.45
C LEU A 519 3.65 -23.10 -2.01
N ILE A 520 2.37 -22.90 -1.69
CA ILE A 520 1.48 -24.03 -1.32
C ILE A 520 1.25 -24.92 -2.54
N VAL A 521 0.96 -24.34 -3.71
CA VAL A 521 0.77 -25.11 -4.96
C VAL A 521 2.05 -25.83 -5.35
N ASN A 522 3.21 -25.16 -5.27
CA ASN A 522 4.50 -25.81 -5.60
C ASN A 522 4.78 -27.03 -4.73
N ALA A 523 4.32 -27.03 -3.46
CA ALA A 523 4.45 -28.17 -2.54
C ALA A 523 3.41 -29.30 -2.79
N MET A 524 2.40 -29.13 -3.65
CA MET A 524 1.40 -30.17 -3.89
C MET A 524 2.03 -31.40 -4.56
N VAL A 525 1.75 -32.59 -4.00
CA VAL A 525 2.26 -33.87 -4.52
C VAL A 525 1.80 -34.14 -5.94
N ASP A 526 0.56 -33.76 -6.25
CA ASP A 526 -0.08 -34.04 -7.53
C ASP A 526 0.45 -33.15 -8.69
N ILE A 527 1.15 -32.06 -8.38
CA ILE A 527 1.80 -31.20 -9.37
C ILE A 527 3.06 -31.91 -9.91
N LYS A 528 3.07 -32.17 -11.22
CA LYS A 528 4.13 -32.96 -11.88
C LYS A 528 5.39 -32.17 -12.20
N LYS A 529 5.27 -30.87 -12.49
CA LYS A 529 6.39 -29.96 -12.77
C LYS A 529 6.46 -28.89 -11.67
N PRO A 530 7.62 -28.33 -11.35
CA PRO A 530 7.70 -27.22 -10.42
C PRO A 530 6.75 -26.09 -10.84
N PHE A 531 5.95 -25.59 -9.89
CA PHE A 531 5.04 -24.48 -10.15
C PHE A 531 5.81 -23.14 -10.14
N ILE A 532 6.80 -23.04 -9.27
CA ILE A 532 7.70 -21.88 -9.24
C ILE A 532 8.84 -22.12 -10.23
N THR A 533 8.89 -21.29 -11.27
CA THR A 533 9.94 -21.28 -12.29
C THR A 533 10.92 -20.15 -12.00
N TRP A 534 12.21 -20.43 -12.15
CA TRP A 534 13.28 -19.45 -11.88
C TRP A 534 13.69 -18.67 -13.12
N GLU A 535 13.21 -19.07 -14.30
CA GLU A 535 13.61 -18.49 -15.59
C GLU A 535 12.71 -17.36 -16.08
N GLU A 536 11.48 -17.29 -15.62
CA GLU A 536 10.40 -16.43 -16.15
C GLU A 536 10.03 -15.21 -15.29
N HIS A 537 10.69 -14.98 -14.16
CA HIS A 537 10.33 -13.90 -13.22
C HIS A 537 11.18 -12.65 -13.34
#